data_f8d09dccf55c2151c2321527058cbe03
#
_entry.id   f8d09dccf55c2151c2321527058cbe03
#
_cell.length_a   1.000
_cell.length_b   1.000
_cell.length_c   1.000
_cell.angle_alpha   90.00
_cell.angle_beta   90.00
_cell.angle_gamma   90.00
#
_symmetry.space_group_name_H-M   'P 1'
#
loop_
_entity.id
_entity.type
_entity.pdbx_description
1 polymer ?
#
loop_
_entity_poly.entity_id
_entity_poly.type
_entity_poly.pdbx_seq_one_letter_code
_entity_poly.pdbx_strand_id
1 'polypeptide(L)'
;MKYGFIKVASATPKIRVADCKTNTINIIEQIKEAHKNGASLVVFPELCVTGYTCSDLFYQRVLLNAAEKSVEKILKETADLDIISIAGVPVAIESALYNCAAVIYKGDILGIVPKVNIPNYSEFYEVRHYTSGKNLYDEISYAGVKTIISDNLVFCCDKMRDFSFGVEVCEDLWVAASPSVEHAKHGATIICNPSTSDDVIGKSQYRRDLVKMQSGKLCCAYIYSDSGFGESTTDMVFSGQNIISENASLLAESKRFTTGIIYADIDVSKLSAERRKTNTFTKSDDNNFTSVYFDMPLKHTKLTREFSQTPFIPSNKSDLDARCEEIITMQATGLATRLAHTGIQNAVLGLSGGLDSTLALIVCVHAFDMLGIDRKNIHTVTMPCFGTTKRTKSNAQLLAEAYGVSFEDINITKAVRQHFADINHDESVTNITYENSQARERTQILMDLSNKYNGLVIGTGDLSELALGWATYNGDHMSMYAVNVSIPKTLVRYLTAYEAQHSEGVLKTVLLDVLDTPVSPELLPPDKNGEIAQKTEDVVGPYELHDFFLYYLVRFGFEPNKIYYLAKKSFAGKYDNATIKKWLTTFVRRFFTQQFKRSCLPDGPKVGSVTLSPRSDWRMPSDACVNLWLENLEED
;
A
#
# COMPACT_ATOMS: atom_id res chain seq x y z
N MET A 1 -0.10 -5.61 -18.79
CA MET A 1 1.18 -5.02 -18.35
C MET A 1 1.19 -3.50 -18.42
N LYS A 2 0.23 -2.86 -19.12
CA LYS A 2 -0.01 -1.42 -18.97
C LYS A 2 -0.15 -1.07 -17.47
N TYR A 3 0.38 0.04 -17.05
CA TYR A 3 0.43 0.50 -15.64
C TYR A 3 1.24 -0.37 -14.65
N GLY A 4 2.13 -1.24 -15.13
CA GLY A 4 3.01 -2.01 -14.26
C GLY A 4 2.41 -3.26 -13.64
N PHE A 5 1.24 -3.71 -14.06
CA PHE A 5 0.60 -4.90 -13.52
C PHE A 5 0.90 -6.16 -14.35
N ILE A 6 1.29 -7.23 -13.66
CA ILE A 6 1.53 -8.55 -14.24
C ILE A 6 0.67 -9.56 -13.50
N LYS A 7 -0.10 -10.37 -14.23
CA LYS A 7 -0.80 -11.50 -13.63
C LYS A 7 0.14 -12.70 -13.57
N VAL A 8 0.25 -13.25 -12.36
CA VAL A 8 1.05 -14.44 -12.07
C VAL A 8 0.16 -15.55 -11.55
N ALA A 9 0.65 -16.81 -11.64
CA ALA A 9 -0.01 -17.98 -11.14
C ALA A 9 0.94 -18.85 -10.30
N SER A 10 0.40 -19.51 -9.30
CA SER A 10 1.02 -20.61 -8.56
C SER A 10 0.12 -21.83 -8.67
N ALA A 11 0.68 -22.95 -9.09
CA ALA A 11 -0.06 -24.11 -9.51
C ALA A 11 0.38 -25.38 -8.77
N THR A 12 -0.57 -26.18 -8.28
CA THR A 12 -0.34 -27.52 -7.74
C THR A 12 -1.02 -28.53 -8.67
N PRO A 13 -0.29 -29.19 -9.58
CA PRO A 13 -0.85 -30.25 -10.40
C PRO A 13 -1.10 -31.51 -9.55
N LYS A 14 -2.07 -32.32 -9.97
CA LYS A 14 -2.16 -33.68 -9.47
C LYS A 14 -1.02 -34.49 -10.07
N ILE A 15 -0.19 -35.08 -9.23
CA ILE A 15 0.94 -35.91 -9.68
C ILE A 15 0.79 -37.38 -9.31
N ARG A 16 1.66 -38.20 -9.89
CA ARG A 16 1.89 -39.60 -9.52
C ARG A 16 3.40 -39.81 -9.48
N VAL A 17 3.90 -40.33 -8.36
CA VAL A 17 5.33 -40.57 -8.17
C VAL A 17 5.88 -41.46 -9.29
N ALA A 18 6.98 -41.03 -9.91
CA ALA A 18 7.68 -41.67 -11.02
C ALA A 18 6.88 -41.80 -12.35
N ASP A 19 5.67 -41.23 -12.44
CA ASP A 19 4.87 -41.23 -13.68
C ASP A 19 5.04 -39.89 -14.44
N CYS A 20 6.26 -39.66 -14.95
CA CYS A 20 6.59 -38.44 -15.70
C CYS A 20 5.59 -38.13 -16.84
N LYS A 21 5.05 -39.14 -17.50
CA LYS A 21 4.11 -38.95 -18.62
C LYS A 21 2.79 -38.31 -18.17
N THR A 22 2.18 -38.83 -17.11
CA THR A 22 0.92 -38.28 -16.55
C THR A 22 1.17 -36.91 -15.94
N ASN A 23 2.25 -36.74 -15.18
CA ASN A 23 2.62 -35.46 -14.56
C ASN A 23 2.80 -34.36 -15.61
N THR A 24 3.49 -34.68 -16.71
CA THR A 24 3.68 -33.74 -17.84
C THR A 24 2.37 -33.29 -18.46
N ILE A 25 1.41 -34.19 -18.66
CA ILE A 25 0.09 -33.85 -19.21
C ILE A 25 -0.61 -32.85 -18.28
N ASN A 26 -0.65 -33.14 -16.99
CA ASN A 26 -1.30 -32.27 -16.00
C ASN A 26 -0.61 -30.88 -15.89
N ILE A 27 0.72 -30.83 -15.98
CA ILE A 27 1.48 -29.57 -15.99
C ILE A 27 1.13 -28.75 -17.24
N ILE A 28 1.13 -29.36 -18.44
CA ILE A 28 0.78 -28.69 -19.70
C ILE A 28 -0.65 -28.16 -19.68
N GLU A 29 -1.60 -28.93 -19.17
CA GLU A 29 -2.98 -28.49 -19.02
C GLU A 29 -3.07 -27.24 -18.13
N GLN A 30 -2.38 -27.22 -16.99
CA GLN A 30 -2.35 -26.07 -16.10
C GLN A 30 -1.60 -24.86 -16.70
N ILE A 31 -0.55 -25.05 -17.50
CA ILE A 31 0.11 -23.95 -18.25
C ILE A 31 -0.91 -23.31 -19.22
N LYS A 32 -1.61 -24.14 -20.00
CA LYS A 32 -2.65 -23.69 -20.95
C LYS A 32 -3.80 -22.96 -20.23
N GLU A 33 -4.23 -23.47 -19.08
CA GLU A 33 -5.24 -22.83 -18.24
C GLU A 33 -4.76 -21.49 -17.69
N ALA A 34 -3.52 -21.41 -17.15
CA ALA A 34 -2.93 -20.17 -16.64
C ALA A 34 -2.82 -19.11 -17.74
N HIS A 35 -2.35 -19.51 -18.93
CA HIS A 35 -2.30 -18.63 -20.10
C HIS A 35 -3.68 -18.11 -20.51
N LYS A 36 -4.69 -18.99 -20.56
CA LYS A 36 -6.09 -18.62 -20.86
C LYS A 36 -6.65 -17.60 -19.86
N ASN A 37 -6.25 -17.69 -18.60
CA ASN A 37 -6.64 -16.75 -17.55
C ASN A 37 -5.78 -15.46 -17.53
N GLY A 38 -4.86 -15.32 -18.49
CA GLY A 38 -4.05 -14.12 -18.69
C GLY A 38 -2.81 -14.03 -17.82
N ALA A 39 -2.36 -15.12 -17.20
CA ALA A 39 -1.09 -15.15 -16.49
C ALA A 39 0.09 -15.03 -17.47
N SER A 40 1.13 -14.29 -17.07
CA SER A 40 2.39 -14.14 -17.80
C SER A 40 3.50 -15.03 -17.21
N LEU A 41 3.30 -15.52 -16.00
CA LEU A 41 4.21 -16.38 -15.26
C LEU A 41 3.41 -17.39 -14.45
N VAL A 42 3.79 -18.67 -14.51
CA VAL A 42 3.25 -19.74 -13.65
C VAL A 42 4.38 -20.53 -13.03
N VAL A 43 4.28 -20.77 -11.72
CA VAL A 43 5.26 -21.54 -10.93
C VAL A 43 4.61 -22.87 -10.53
N PHE A 44 5.32 -23.96 -10.77
CA PHE A 44 4.98 -25.32 -10.36
C PHE A 44 5.85 -25.79 -9.20
N PRO A 45 5.47 -26.83 -8.49
CA PRO A 45 6.24 -27.35 -7.37
C PRO A 45 7.62 -27.91 -7.76
N GLU A 46 8.47 -28.04 -6.78
CA GLU A 46 9.75 -28.73 -6.82
C GLU A 46 9.56 -30.17 -7.30
N LEU A 47 10.41 -30.62 -8.24
CA LEU A 47 10.41 -31.98 -8.82
C LEU A 47 9.05 -32.48 -9.33
N CYS A 48 8.13 -31.57 -9.67
CA CYS A 48 6.76 -31.90 -10.07
C CYS A 48 6.67 -32.79 -11.33
N VAL A 49 7.71 -32.83 -12.15
CA VAL A 49 7.77 -33.70 -13.34
C VAL A 49 7.88 -35.18 -12.96
N THR A 50 8.67 -35.50 -11.93
CA THR A 50 8.88 -36.87 -11.46
C THR A 50 8.02 -37.22 -10.26
N GLY A 51 7.65 -36.25 -9.44
CA GLY A 51 7.33 -36.34 -8.03
C GLY A 51 8.62 -36.21 -7.19
N TYR A 52 8.49 -35.54 -6.06
CA TYR A 52 9.58 -35.34 -5.09
C TYR A 52 9.96 -36.63 -4.37
N THR A 53 8.96 -37.45 -4.05
CA THR A 53 9.12 -38.64 -3.20
C THR A 53 9.57 -39.91 -3.96
N CYS A 54 10.34 -39.74 -5.03
CA CYS A 54 10.88 -40.85 -5.82
C CYS A 54 12.04 -41.61 -5.13
N SER A 55 12.64 -41.05 -4.09
CA SER A 55 13.74 -41.71 -3.33
C SER A 55 14.85 -42.27 -4.24
N ASP A 56 15.33 -43.46 -4.00
CA ASP A 56 16.43 -44.10 -4.76
C ASP A 56 16.11 -44.34 -6.25
N LEU A 57 14.84 -44.12 -6.69
CA LEU A 57 14.53 -44.12 -8.11
C LEU A 57 15.25 -43.01 -8.88
N PHE A 58 15.68 -41.93 -8.21
CA PHE A 58 16.49 -40.88 -8.82
C PHE A 58 17.86 -41.38 -9.31
N TYR A 59 18.36 -42.54 -8.83
CA TYR A 59 19.56 -43.19 -9.40
C TYR A 59 19.26 -43.94 -10.71
N GLN A 60 18.00 -44.11 -11.06
CA GLN A 60 17.62 -44.89 -12.24
C GLN A 60 17.59 -44.01 -13.50
N ARG A 61 18.48 -44.33 -14.44
CA ARG A 61 18.61 -43.59 -15.71
C ARG A 61 17.27 -43.48 -16.50
N VAL A 62 16.41 -44.51 -16.32
CA VAL A 62 15.08 -44.51 -16.96
C VAL A 62 14.21 -43.34 -16.47
N LEU A 63 14.27 -43.00 -15.17
CA LEU A 63 13.51 -41.87 -14.61
C LEU A 63 14.07 -40.52 -15.08
N LEU A 64 15.40 -40.35 -15.07
CA LEU A 64 16.06 -39.13 -15.51
C LEU A 64 15.81 -38.84 -17.00
N ASN A 65 15.93 -39.89 -17.86
CA ASN A 65 15.63 -39.75 -19.29
C ASN A 65 14.13 -39.45 -19.52
N ALA A 66 13.24 -39.98 -18.71
CA ALA A 66 11.81 -39.68 -18.80
C ALA A 66 11.50 -38.25 -18.37
N ALA A 67 12.18 -37.72 -17.35
CA ALA A 67 12.08 -36.32 -16.92
C ALA A 67 12.54 -35.35 -18.01
N GLU A 68 13.68 -35.60 -18.65
CA GLU A 68 14.20 -34.80 -19.77
C GLU A 68 13.23 -34.81 -20.96
N LYS A 69 12.72 -35.96 -21.39
CA LYS A 69 11.69 -36.08 -22.43
C LYS A 69 10.38 -35.37 -22.08
N SER A 70 10.08 -35.28 -20.81
CA SER A 70 8.90 -34.55 -20.33
C SER A 70 9.09 -33.05 -20.53
N VAL A 71 10.28 -32.50 -20.25
CA VAL A 71 10.58 -31.11 -20.53
C VAL A 71 10.54 -30.83 -22.03
N GLU A 72 11.12 -31.71 -22.87
CA GLU A 72 11.03 -31.61 -24.33
C GLU A 72 9.55 -31.51 -24.80
N LYS A 73 8.67 -32.33 -24.21
CA LYS A 73 7.24 -32.27 -24.52
C LYS A 73 6.59 -30.97 -24.05
N ILE A 74 6.95 -30.43 -22.87
CA ILE A 74 6.45 -29.14 -22.40
C ILE A 74 6.89 -28.05 -23.37
N LEU A 75 8.18 -27.98 -23.74
CA LEU A 75 8.70 -27.03 -24.72
C LEU A 75 7.85 -27.03 -25.99
N LYS A 76 7.63 -28.20 -26.57
CA LYS A 76 6.90 -28.36 -27.84
C LYS A 76 5.43 -27.92 -27.73
N GLU A 77 4.74 -28.32 -26.66
CA GLU A 77 3.27 -28.09 -26.52
C GLU A 77 2.93 -26.69 -26.00
N THR A 78 3.91 -25.92 -25.54
CA THR A 78 3.73 -24.54 -25.03
C THR A 78 4.47 -23.48 -25.83
N ALA A 79 5.07 -23.86 -26.98
CA ALA A 79 5.89 -22.98 -27.83
C ALA A 79 5.16 -21.70 -28.31
N ASP A 80 3.87 -21.79 -28.57
CA ASP A 80 3.05 -20.67 -29.04
C ASP A 80 2.42 -19.84 -27.91
N LEU A 81 2.72 -20.15 -26.64
CA LEU A 81 2.10 -19.48 -25.51
C LEU A 81 2.98 -18.37 -24.95
N ASP A 82 2.40 -17.17 -24.79
CA ASP A 82 3.06 -16.05 -24.13
C ASP A 82 2.94 -16.16 -22.60
N ILE A 83 3.53 -17.20 -22.02
CA ILE A 83 3.59 -17.43 -20.58
C ILE A 83 4.91 -18.10 -20.23
N ILE A 84 5.60 -17.59 -19.21
CA ILE A 84 6.76 -18.25 -18.63
C ILE A 84 6.25 -19.33 -17.69
N SER A 85 6.79 -20.54 -17.78
CA SER A 85 6.51 -21.62 -16.84
C SER A 85 7.79 -22.09 -16.15
N ILE A 86 7.72 -22.26 -14.83
CA ILE A 86 8.84 -22.72 -14.00
C ILE A 86 8.43 -24.07 -13.44
N ALA A 87 9.14 -25.13 -13.86
CA ALA A 87 8.82 -26.51 -13.48
C ALA A 87 10.00 -27.20 -12.80
N GLY A 88 9.75 -27.88 -11.67
CA GLY A 88 10.76 -28.63 -10.93
C GLY A 88 11.15 -29.93 -11.63
N VAL A 89 12.46 -30.15 -11.85
CA VAL A 89 13.04 -31.29 -12.57
C VAL A 89 14.37 -31.74 -11.97
N PRO A 90 14.71 -33.05 -11.97
CA PRO A 90 16.06 -33.52 -11.70
C PRO A 90 16.94 -33.34 -12.95
N VAL A 91 18.14 -32.79 -12.77
CA VAL A 91 19.13 -32.63 -13.86
C VAL A 91 20.44 -33.28 -13.48
N ALA A 92 20.91 -34.21 -14.33
CA ALA A 92 22.18 -34.85 -14.17
C ALA A 92 23.24 -34.17 -15.05
N ILE A 93 24.37 -33.77 -14.45
CA ILE A 93 25.52 -33.20 -15.14
C ILE A 93 26.73 -34.05 -14.72
N GLU A 94 27.37 -34.66 -15.71
CA GLU A 94 28.48 -35.59 -15.48
C GLU A 94 28.14 -36.67 -14.43
N SER A 95 28.75 -36.61 -13.25
CA SER A 95 28.53 -37.54 -12.13
C SER A 95 27.68 -37.00 -11.01
N ALA A 96 27.16 -35.78 -11.13
CA ALA A 96 26.33 -35.12 -10.12
C ALA A 96 24.85 -35.04 -10.56
N LEU A 97 23.95 -35.12 -9.59
CA LEU A 97 22.53 -34.93 -9.78
C LEU A 97 22.07 -33.67 -9.00
N TYR A 98 21.33 -32.81 -9.66
CA TYR A 98 20.83 -31.56 -9.10
C TYR A 98 19.31 -31.53 -9.09
N ASN A 99 18.74 -31.02 -8.01
CA ASN A 99 17.33 -30.67 -7.91
C ASN A 99 17.15 -29.25 -8.48
N CYS A 100 16.42 -29.11 -9.59
CA CYS A 100 16.41 -27.88 -10.38
C CYS A 100 15.01 -27.39 -10.69
N ALA A 101 14.94 -26.10 -11.00
CA ALA A 101 13.79 -25.43 -11.63
C ALA A 101 14.16 -25.04 -13.07
N ALA A 102 13.48 -25.58 -14.07
CA ALA A 102 13.60 -25.19 -15.46
C ALA A 102 12.68 -24.00 -15.76
N VAL A 103 13.24 -22.90 -16.28
CA VAL A 103 12.51 -21.71 -16.69
C VAL A 103 12.25 -21.78 -18.19
N ILE A 104 11.00 -21.97 -18.57
CA ILE A 104 10.58 -22.29 -19.94
C ILE A 104 9.76 -21.14 -20.51
N TYR A 105 10.09 -20.75 -21.74
CA TYR A 105 9.33 -19.75 -22.51
C TYR A 105 9.41 -19.99 -24.00
N LYS A 106 8.27 -20.03 -24.69
CA LYS A 106 8.16 -20.13 -26.17
C LYS A 106 9.00 -21.25 -26.80
N GLY A 107 8.95 -22.44 -26.20
CA GLY A 107 9.64 -23.61 -26.74
C GLY A 107 11.14 -23.66 -26.46
N ASP A 108 11.64 -22.77 -25.61
CA ASP A 108 13.04 -22.72 -25.19
C ASP A 108 13.16 -22.76 -23.67
N ILE A 109 14.36 -23.10 -23.17
CA ILE A 109 14.73 -23.04 -21.75
C ILE A 109 15.59 -21.79 -21.58
N LEU A 110 15.03 -20.77 -20.93
CA LEU A 110 15.75 -19.53 -20.63
C LEU A 110 16.93 -19.75 -19.68
N GLY A 111 16.81 -20.73 -18.80
CA GLY A 111 17.83 -21.11 -17.84
C GLY A 111 17.31 -22.18 -16.89
N ILE A 112 18.22 -22.86 -16.23
CA ILE A 112 17.94 -23.86 -15.20
C ILE A 112 18.57 -23.39 -13.89
N VAL A 113 17.77 -23.34 -12.82
CA VAL A 113 18.22 -22.89 -11.49
C VAL A 113 18.27 -24.08 -10.55
N PRO A 114 19.47 -24.48 -10.06
CA PRO A 114 19.62 -25.58 -9.11
C PRO A 114 19.34 -25.12 -7.68
N LYS A 115 18.81 -26.00 -6.86
CA LYS A 115 18.67 -25.83 -5.41
C LYS A 115 20.04 -25.64 -4.76
N VAL A 116 20.19 -24.61 -3.94
CA VAL A 116 21.45 -24.27 -3.28
C VAL A 116 21.59 -24.99 -1.94
N ASN A 117 20.54 -24.96 -1.14
CA ASN A 117 20.54 -25.52 0.20
C ASN A 117 19.80 -26.87 0.20
N ILE A 118 20.56 -27.94 0.39
CA ILE A 118 20.03 -29.31 0.35
C ILE A 118 19.74 -29.77 1.79
N PRO A 119 18.46 -29.95 2.19
CA PRO A 119 18.11 -30.35 3.55
C PRO A 119 18.52 -31.80 3.83
N ASN A 120 19.06 -32.04 5.05
CA ASN A 120 19.44 -33.37 5.55
C ASN A 120 19.21 -33.43 7.06
N TYR A 121 17.97 -33.22 7.47
CA TYR A 121 17.53 -33.26 8.87
C TYR A 121 16.08 -33.75 8.96
N SER A 122 15.69 -34.29 10.11
CA SER A 122 14.36 -34.85 10.37
C SER A 122 13.90 -35.82 9.27
N GLU A 123 12.79 -35.56 8.61
CA GLU A 123 12.22 -36.30 7.49
C GLU A 123 12.95 -36.11 6.16
N PHE A 124 13.82 -35.10 6.06
CA PHE A 124 14.52 -34.74 4.81
C PHE A 124 15.92 -35.41 4.77
N TYR A 125 16.22 -36.05 3.66
CA TYR A 125 17.51 -36.71 3.38
C TYR A 125 17.99 -36.50 1.94
N GLU A 126 17.74 -35.30 1.40
CA GLU A 126 18.04 -34.97 0.00
C GLU A 126 19.53 -35.07 -0.37
N VAL A 127 20.44 -34.86 0.58
CA VAL A 127 21.89 -35.03 0.37
C VAL A 127 22.24 -36.44 -0.08
N ARG A 128 21.39 -37.46 0.18
CA ARG A 128 21.54 -38.79 -0.37
C ARG A 128 21.54 -38.80 -1.90
N HIS A 129 20.76 -37.92 -2.51
CA HIS A 129 20.51 -37.96 -3.97
C HIS A 129 21.12 -36.77 -4.69
N TYR A 130 21.08 -35.58 -4.09
CA TYR A 130 21.35 -34.33 -4.76
C TYR A 130 22.62 -33.63 -4.25
N THR A 131 23.29 -32.98 -5.20
CA THR A 131 24.42 -32.08 -4.96
C THR A 131 23.91 -30.64 -4.87
N SER A 132 24.54 -29.83 -3.97
CA SER A 132 24.25 -28.41 -3.89
C SER A 132 24.60 -27.69 -5.20
N GLY A 133 23.71 -26.84 -5.68
CA GLY A 133 23.95 -25.98 -6.84
C GLY A 133 24.73 -24.71 -6.56
N LYS A 134 25.25 -24.54 -5.32
CA LYS A 134 25.95 -23.31 -4.92
C LYS A 134 27.16 -23.02 -5.83
N ASN A 135 27.20 -21.82 -6.41
CA ASN A 135 28.21 -21.34 -7.34
C ASN A 135 28.33 -22.20 -8.62
N LEU A 136 27.29 -22.95 -8.96
CA LEU A 136 27.26 -23.68 -10.23
C LEU A 136 27.04 -22.69 -11.39
N TYR A 137 27.87 -22.80 -12.40
CA TYR A 137 27.67 -22.15 -13.70
C TYR A 137 28.19 -23.10 -14.78
N ASP A 138 27.31 -23.51 -15.68
CA ASP A 138 27.67 -24.35 -16.81
C ASP A 138 26.73 -24.11 -18.01
N GLU A 139 27.20 -24.33 -19.21
CA GLU A 139 26.41 -24.39 -20.45
C GLU A 139 26.14 -25.84 -20.81
N ILE A 140 24.87 -26.23 -20.75
CA ILE A 140 24.47 -27.63 -20.96
C ILE A 140 23.51 -27.78 -22.13
N SER A 141 23.41 -29.01 -22.63
CA SER A 141 22.33 -29.40 -23.54
C SER A 141 21.32 -30.22 -22.76
N TYR A 142 20.08 -29.74 -22.67
CA TYR A 142 19.00 -30.40 -21.94
C TYR A 142 17.69 -30.31 -22.71
N ALA A 143 16.95 -31.40 -22.81
CA ALA A 143 15.69 -31.49 -23.57
C ALA A 143 15.81 -31.00 -25.04
N GLY A 144 16.95 -31.22 -25.66
CA GLY A 144 17.22 -30.87 -27.04
C GLY A 144 17.61 -29.39 -27.29
N VAL A 145 17.72 -28.57 -26.27
CA VAL A 145 18.14 -27.17 -26.36
C VAL A 145 19.43 -26.89 -25.58
N LYS A 146 20.17 -25.86 -26.00
CA LYS A 146 21.34 -25.37 -25.24
C LYS A 146 20.86 -24.31 -24.27
N THR A 147 21.27 -24.42 -23.01
CA THR A 147 20.86 -23.50 -21.95
C THR A 147 21.94 -23.35 -20.90
N ILE A 148 21.78 -22.39 -20.00
CA ILE A 148 22.67 -22.16 -18.85
C ILE A 148 22.02 -22.79 -17.62
N ILE A 149 22.83 -23.48 -16.80
CA ILE A 149 22.47 -23.85 -15.43
C ILE A 149 23.32 -23.03 -14.46
N SER A 150 22.65 -22.29 -13.57
CA SER A 150 23.33 -21.51 -12.52
C SER A 150 22.36 -21.12 -11.41
N ASP A 151 22.87 -21.01 -10.19
CA ASP A 151 22.15 -20.48 -9.02
C ASP A 151 22.01 -18.93 -9.07
N ASN A 152 22.78 -18.25 -9.92
CA ASN A 152 22.87 -16.79 -10.00
C ASN A 152 22.24 -16.23 -11.31
N LEU A 153 21.01 -16.63 -11.61
CA LEU A 153 20.26 -16.14 -12.78
C LEU A 153 19.17 -15.14 -12.37
N VAL A 154 19.12 -14.00 -13.07
CA VAL A 154 17.99 -13.08 -13.03
C VAL A 154 17.39 -12.95 -14.43
N PHE A 155 16.10 -13.22 -14.55
CA PHE A 155 15.36 -13.19 -15.81
C PHE A 155 14.70 -11.82 -15.99
N CYS A 156 14.98 -11.13 -17.09
CA CYS A 156 14.60 -9.74 -17.32
C CYS A 156 13.76 -9.59 -18.57
N CYS A 157 12.60 -8.94 -18.48
CA CYS A 157 11.79 -8.63 -19.66
C CYS A 157 12.34 -7.40 -20.41
N ASP A 158 12.70 -7.56 -21.68
CA ASP A 158 13.25 -6.48 -22.51
C ASP A 158 12.29 -5.27 -22.62
N LYS A 159 11.00 -5.53 -22.76
CA LYS A 159 9.97 -4.50 -22.98
C LYS A 159 9.46 -3.87 -21.70
N MET A 160 9.77 -4.45 -20.53
CA MET A 160 9.29 -3.98 -19.24
C MET A 160 10.35 -4.18 -18.16
N ARG A 161 11.20 -3.17 -17.98
CA ARG A 161 12.35 -3.23 -17.06
C ARG A 161 12.00 -3.60 -15.61
N ASP A 162 10.80 -3.21 -15.15
CA ASP A 162 10.34 -3.55 -13.81
C ASP A 162 9.87 -5.01 -13.69
N PHE A 163 9.70 -5.73 -14.80
CA PHE A 163 9.39 -7.15 -14.80
C PHE A 163 10.68 -7.97 -14.88
N SER A 164 11.20 -8.31 -13.73
CA SER A 164 12.32 -9.22 -13.58
C SER A 164 12.04 -10.21 -12.46
N PHE A 165 12.55 -11.43 -12.56
CA PHE A 165 12.35 -12.44 -11.55
C PHE A 165 13.59 -13.28 -11.30
N GLY A 166 13.72 -13.78 -10.06
CA GLY A 166 14.69 -14.78 -9.65
C GLY A 166 13.98 -16.05 -9.19
N VAL A 167 14.69 -17.16 -9.15
CA VAL A 167 14.18 -18.45 -8.71
C VAL A 167 15.06 -18.99 -7.57
N GLU A 168 14.44 -19.49 -6.52
CA GLU A 168 15.07 -20.28 -5.48
C GLU A 168 14.19 -21.51 -5.18
N VAL A 169 14.74 -22.59 -4.66
CA VAL A 169 14.01 -23.86 -4.56
C VAL A 169 13.81 -24.27 -3.11
N CYS A 170 12.57 -24.35 -2.67
CA CYS A 170 12.08 -24.91 -1.41
C CYS A 170 12.89 -24.47 -0.19
N GLU A 171 13.85 -25.31 0.30
CA GLU A 171 14.69 -25.06 1.48
C GLU A 171 15.45 -23.73 1.41
N ASP A 172 15.72 -23.23 0.22
CA ASP A 172 16.40 -21.95 0.02
C ASP A 172 15.70 -20.77 0.70
N LEU A 173 14.38 -20.84 0.89
CA LEU A 173 13.62 -19.85 1.67
C LEU A 173 13.84 -19.97 3.18
N TRP A 174 14.05 -21.20 3.69
CA TRP A 174 14.04 -21.49 5.13
C TRP A 174 15.37 -21.20 5.83
N VAL A 175 16.43 -21.01 5.06
CA VAL A 175 17.77 -20.72 5.59
C VAL A 175 17.90 -19.25 6.01
N ALA A 176 18.88 -18.97 6.87
CA ALA A 176 19.11 -17.62 7.41
C ALA A 176 19.44 -16.57 6.31
N ALA A 177 20.13 -17.00 5.25
CA ALA A 177 20.49 -16.15 4.10
C ALA A 177 20.02 -16.82 2.80
N SER A 178 18.76 -16.55 2.45
CA SER A 178 18.12 -17.09 1.23
C SER A 178 18.77 -16.52 -0.03
N PRO A 179 18.93 -17.30 -1.11
CA PRO A 179 19.39 -16.81 -2.42
C PRO A 179 18.56 -15.63 -2.96
N SER A 180 17.27 -15.57 -2.65
CA SER A 180 16.39 -14.46 -3.02
C SER A 180 16.88 -13.08 -2.56
N VAL A 181 17.71 -13.00 -1.52
CA VAL A 181 18.32 -11.73 -1.08
C VAL A 181 19.20 -11.16 -2.20
N GLU A 182 20.08 -11.97 -2.77
CA GLU A 182 20.95 -11.52 -3.86
C GLU A 182 20.19 -11.36 -5.16
N HIS A 183 19.23 -12.24 -5.50
CA HIS A 183 18.35 -12.04 -6.65
C HIS A 183 17.64 -10.66 -6.60
N ALA A 184 17.08 -10.29 -5.45
CA ALA A 184 16.40 -8.99 -5.27
C ALA A 184 17.37 -7.81 -5.40
N LYS A 185 18.59 -7.92 -4.85
CA LYS A 185 19.65 -6.90 -4.99
C LYS A 185 20.17 -6.76 -6.42
N HIS A 186 20.06 -7.81 -7.23
CA HIS A 186 20.35 -7.80 -8.67
C HIS A 186 19.14 -7.41 -9.55
N GLY A 187 18.05 -6.97 -8.93
CA GLY A 187 16.93 -6.35 -9.62
C GLY A 187 15.67 -7.20 -9.74
N ALA A 188 15.68 -8.47 -9.30
CA ALA A 188 14.47 -9.29 -9.35
C ALA A 188 13.35 -8.65 -8.50
N THR A 189 12.25 -8.28 -9.14
CA THR A 189 11.04 -7.75 -8.48
C THR A 189 10.06 -8.84 -8.08
N ILE A 190 10.24 -10.04 -8.62
CA ILE A 190 9.46 -11.24 -8.30
C ILE A 190 10.45 -12.35 -7.92
N ILE A 191 10.16 -13.07 -6.86
CA ILE A 191 10.86 -14.30 -6.48
C ILE A 191 9.90 -15.46 -6.66
N CYS A 192 10.36 -16.52 -7.33
CA CYS A 192 9.62 -17.74 -7.58
C CYS A 192 10.23 -18.88 -6.78
N ASN A 193 9.44 -19.58 -6.00
CA ASN A 193 9.90 -20.70 -5.19
C ASN A 193 9.07 -21.96 -5.49
N PRO A 194 9.53 -22.81 -6.43
CA PRO A 194 9.10 -24.22 -6.51
C PRO A 194 9.43 -24.95 -5.20
N SER A 195 8.42 -25.54 -4.58
CA SER A 195 8.58 -26.14 -3.24
C SER A 195 7.88 -27.49 -3.14
N THR A 196 8.41 -28.34 -2.27
CA THR A 196 7.75 -29.56 -1.80
C THR A 196 7.99 -29.64 -0.30
N SER A 197 7.17 -28.90 0.44
CA SER A 197 7.26 -28.82 1.91
C SER A 197 6.12 -29.60 2.51
N ASP A 198 6.45 -30.61 3.31
CA ASP A 198 5.46 -31.40 4.06
C ASP A 198 4.65 -30.52 5.01
N ASP A 199 3.51 -31.02 5.46
CA ASP A 199 2.61 -30.26 6.33
C ASP A 199 2.49 -30.96 7.70
N VAL A 200 2.93 -30.26 8.73
CA VAL A 200 2.72 -30.64 10.13
C VAL A 200 1.90 -29.58 10.84
N ILE A 201 1.35 -29.91 12.00
CA ILE A 201 0.50 -28.98 12.77
C ILE A 201 1.26 -27.70 13.08
N GLY A 202 0.69 -26.54 12.66
CA GLY A 202 1.29 -25.22 12.88
C GLY A 202 2.19 -24.72 11.75
N LYS A 203 2.75 -25.58 10.90
CA LYS A 203 3.71 -25.20 9.84
C LYS A 203 3.09 -24.28 8.78
N SER A 204 1.79 -24.45 8.50
CA SER A 204 1.10 -23.63 7.49
C SER A 204 1.06 -22.13 7.82
N GLN A 205 0.91 -21.79 9.10
CA GLN A 205 0.95 -20.38 9.53
C GLN A 205 2.38 -19.84 9.44
N TYR A 206 3.37 -20.61 9.91
CA TYR A 206 4.78 -20.23 9.83
C TYR A 206 5.23 -20.02 8.37
N ARG A 207 4.84 -20.93 7.45
CA ARG A 207 5.10 -20.79 6.00
C ARG A 207 4.50 -19.52 5.42
N ARG A 208 3.24 -19.22 5.77
CA ARG A 208 2.56 -17.98 5.34
C ARG A 208 3.29 -16.73 5.83
N ASP A 209 3.68 -16.71 7.09
CA ASP A 209 4.39 -15.57 7.68
C ASP A 209 5.79 -15.42 7.08
N LEU A 210 6.50 -16.52 6.84
CA LEU A 210 7.82 -16.52 6.21
C LEU A 210 7.78 -15.95 4.79
N VAL A 211 6.84 -16.40 3.95
CA VAL A 211 6.64 -15.90 2.58
C VAL A 211 6.29 -14.41 2.59
N LYS A 212 5.37 -13.99 3.46
CA LYS A 212 5.00 -12.58 3.61
C LYS A 212 6.18 -11.72 4.05
N MET A 213 6.90 -12.14 5.08
CA MET A 213 8.02 -11.38 5.63
C MET A 213 9.19 -11.30 4.65
N GLN A 214 9.49 -12.38 3.92
CA GLN A 214 10.52 -12.36 2.88
C GLN A 214 10.15 -11.40 1.75
N SER A 215 8.89 -11.42 1.29
CA SER A 215 8.42 -10.46 0.28
C SER A 215 8.53 -9.01 0.75
N GLY A 216 8.22 -8.73 2.01
CA GLY A 216 8.32 -7.41 2.63
C GLY A 216 9.76 -6.95 2.79
N LYS A 217 10.62 -7.81 3.35
CA LYS A 217 12.05 -7.54 3.57
C LYS A 217 12.76 -7.19 2.25
N LEU A 218 12.43 -7.91 1.17
CA LEU A 218 13.05 -7.74 -0.15
C LEU A 218 12.32 -6.74 -1.04
N CYS A 219 11.21 -6.16 -0.56
CA CYS A 219 10.35 -5.29 -1.35
C CYS A 219 10.08 -5.88 -2.73
N CYS A 220 9.57 -7.12 -2.77
CA CYS A 220 9.30 -7.89 -3.98
C CYS A 220 7.94 -8.58 -3.90
N ALA A 221 7.50 -9.18 -5.02
CA ALA A 221 6.50 -10.23 -4.98
C ALA A 221 7.18 -11.58 -4.72
N TYR A 222 6.52 -12.47 -4.00
CA TYR A 222 6.99 -13.82 -3.72
C TYR A 222 5.89 -14.81 -4.11
N ILE A 223 6.22 -15.75 -5.01
CA ILE A 223 5.34 -16.80 -5.52
C ILE A 223 5.86 -18.13 -4.99
N TYR A 224 5.16 -18.69 -4.04
CA TYR A 224 5.45 -19.99 -3.44
C TYR A 224 4.48 -21.03 -4.00
N SER A 225 5.01 -22.07 -4.63
CA SER A 225 4.23 -23.17 -5.22
C SER A 225 4.59 -24.48 -4.55
N ASP A 226 3.61 -25.12 -3.91
CA ASP A 226 3.86 -26.30 -3.07
C ASP A 226 3.25 -27.57 -3.66
N SER A 227 3.92 -28.69 -3.46
CA SER A 227 3.41 -30.02 -3.81
C SER A 227 2.20 -30.39 -2.96
N GLY A 228 1.33 -31.23 -3.54
CA GLY A 228 0.09 -31.65 -2.92
C GLY A 228 -0.23 -33.11 -3.19
N PHE A 229 -1.47 -33.34 -3.59
CA PHE A 229 -2.01 -34.68 -3.80
C PHE A 229 -1.25 -35.47 -4.88
N GLY A 230 -0.77 -36.66 -4.50
CA GLY A 230 -0.11 -37.61 -5.40
C GLY A 230 1.33 -37.94 -5.03
N GLU A 231 1.96 -37.17 -4.14
CA GLU A 231 3.23 -37.55 -3.52
C GLU A 231 3.07 -38.76 -2.59
N SER A 232 4.16 -39.49 -2.35
CA SER A 232 4.13 -40.62 -1.40
C SER A 232 3.88 -40.16 0.02
N THR A 233 3.05 -40.91 0.73
CA THR A 233 2.69 -40.63 2.11
C THR A 233 3.35 -41.61 3.10
N THR A 234 4.55 -42.11 2.77
CA THR A 234 5.30 -43.02 3.65
C THR A 234 5.51 -42.37 5.02
N ASP A 235 6.05 -41.16 5.06
CA ASP A 235 6.28 -40.40 6.30
C ASP A 235 5.77 -38.96 6.22
N MET A 236 5.54 -38.40 5.04
CA MET A 236 5.20 -36.99 4.81
C MET A 236 3.82 -36.85 4.16
N VAL A 237 3.14 -35.76 4.47
CA VAL A 237 1.90 -35.37 3.80
C VAL A 237 2.07 -33.95 3.27
N PHE A 238 1.69 -33.72 2.02
CA PHE A 238 1.83 -32.45 1.35
C PHE A 238 0.47 -31.79 1.10
N SER A 239 0.34 -30.51 1.41
CA SER A 239 -0.97 -29.84 1.41
C SER A 239 -1.27 -29.02 0.16
N GLY A 240 -0.28 -28.72 -0.68
CA GLY A 240 -0.43 -27.84 -1.82
C GLY A 240 -0.74 -26.39 -1.42
N GLN A 241 -0.14 -25.91 -0.33
CA GLN A 241 -0.34 -24.54 0.12
C GLN A 241 0.43 -23.56 -0.75
N ASN A 242 -0.19 -23.12 -1.84
CA ASN A 242 0.33 -22.07 -2.69
C ASN A 242 0.08 -20.71 -2.07
N ILE A 243 1.08 -19.81 -2.14
CA ILE A 243 1.01 -18.48 -1.55
C ILE A 243 1.59 -17.46 -2.53
N ILE A 244 0.86 -16.37 -2.78
CA ILE A 244 1.37 -15.22 -3.53
C ILE A 244 1.30 -13.99 -2.64
N SER A 245 2.45 -13.38 -2.36
CA SER A 245 2.58 -12.18 -1.54
C SER A 245 3.28 -11.07 -2.30
N GLU A 246 2.93 -9.81 -2.02
CA GLU A 246 3.57 -8.61 -2.57
C GLU A 246 3.90 -7.64 -1.43
N ASN A 247 5.18 -7.41 -1.19
CA ASN A 247 5.65 -6.46 -0.17
C ASN A 247 4.91 -6.62 1.18
N ALA A 248 4.99 -7.82 1.76
CA ALA A 248 4.32 -8.28 2.99
C ALA A 248 2.79 -8.42 2.92
N SER A 249 2.16 -8.09 1.80
CA SER A 249 0.70 -8.24 1.63
C SER A 249 0.37 -9.58 1.00
N LEU A 250 -0.43 -10.40 1.66
CA LEU A 250 -0.97 -11.64 1.09
C LEU A 250 -1.98 -11.29 -0.01
N LEU A 251 -1.72 -11.71 -1.25
CA LEU A 251 -2.61 -11.46 -2.39
C LEU A 251 -3.50 -12.65 -2.70
N ALA A 252 -2.95 -13.87 -2.62
CA ALA A 252 -3.69 -15.10 -2.83
C ALA A 252 -3.08 -16.25 -2.04
N GLU A 253 -3.92 -17.17 -1.60
CA GLU A 253 -3.52 -18.41 -0.94
C GLU A 253 -4.49 -19.53 -1.35
N SER A 254 -3.96 -20.73 -1.64
CA SER A 254 -4.79 -21.89 -1.95
C SER A 254 -5.42 -22.48 -0.69
N LYS A 255 -6.56 -23.15 -0.87
CA LYS A 255 -7.06 -24.05 0.17
C LYS A 255 -6.12 -25.25 0.28
N ARG A 256 -5.68 -25.56 1.49
CA ARG A 256 -4.81 -26.72 1.75
C ARG A 256 -5.51 -28.02 1.38
N PHE A 257 -4.71 -29.04 1.02
CA PHE A 257 -5.13 -30.38 0.60
C PHE A 257 -6.00 -30.38 -0.66
N THR A 258 -5.74 -29.39 -1.54
CA THR A 258 -6.37 -29.31 -2.85
C THR A 258 -5.32 -29.16 -3.95
N THR A 259 -5.69 -29.52 -5.19
CA THR A 259 -4.93 -29.21 -6.40
C THR A 259 -5.57 -28.06 -7.15
N GLY A 260 -4.83 -27.39 -8.02
CA GLY A 260 -5.35 -26.31 -8.85
C GLY A 260 -4.38 -25.13 -8.95
N ILE A 261 -4.91 -23.98 -9.38
CA ILE A 261 -4.13 -22.78 -9.67
C ILE A 261 -4.72 -21.61 -8.90
N ILE A 262 -3.85 -20.80 -8.27
CA ILE A 262 -4.21 -19.49 -7.74
C ILE A 262 -3.56 -18.40 -8.57
N TYR A 263 -4.17 -17.22 -8.60
CA TYR A 263 -3.76 -16.09 -9.42
C TYR A 263 -3.65 -14.82 -8.58
N ALA A 264 -2.71 -13.95 -8.93
CA ALA A 264 -2.64 -12.60 -8.40
C ALA A 264 -2.14 -11.61 -9.45
N ASP A 265 -2.55 -10.35 -9.32
CA ASP A 265 -2.04 -9.23 -10.12
C ASP A 265 -0.95 -8.51 -9.32
N ILE A 266 0.30 -8.62 -9.74
CA ILE A 266 1.46 -8.00 -9.10
C ILE A 266 1.72 -6.63 -9.72
N ASP A 267 1.94 -5.62 -8.88
CA ASP A 267 2.32 -4.27 -9.31
C ASP A 267 3.85 -4.10 -9.24
N VAL A 268 4.56 -4.52 -10.27
CA VAL A 268 6.04 -4.46 -10.31
C VAL A 268 6.57 -3.03 -10.37
N SER A 269 5.83 -2.09 -10.96
CA SER A 269 6.25 -0.68 -10.97
C SER A 269 6.17 -0.05 -9.59
N LYS A 270 5.19 -0.44 -8.77
CA LYS A 270 5.11 -0.07 -7.34
C LYS A 270 6.32 -0.59 -6.57
N LEU A 271 6.68 -1.86 -6.75
CA LEU A 271 7.83 -2.47 -6.09
C LEU A 271 9.13 -1.73 -6.43
N SER A 272 9.35 -1.43 -7.70
CA SER A 272 10.51 -0.65 -8.16
C SER A 272 10.51 0.78 -7.59
N ALA A 273 9.33 1.42 -7.49
CA ALA A 273 9.21 2.76 -6.90
C ALA A 273 9.52 2.76 -5.40
N GLU A 274 9.06 1.76 -4.65
CA GLU A 274 9.36 1.60 -3.23
C GLU A 274 10.87 1.40 -2.99
N ARG A 275 11.52 0.55 -3.80
CA ARG A 275 12.98 0.36 -3.72
C ARG A 275 13.75 1.65 -3.99
N ARG A 276 13.36 2.45 -4.99
CA ARG A 276 13.99 3.75 -5.29
C ARG A 276 13.87 4.76 -4.14
N LYS A 277 12.79 4.70 -3.34
CA LYS A 277 12.62 5.55 -2.15
C LYS A 277 13.46 5.08 -0.96
N THR A 278 13.84 3.81 -0.92
CA THR A 278 14.55 3.19 0.19
C THR A 278 16.05 3.16 -0.11
N ASN A 279 16.78 4.20 0.28
CA ASN A 279 18.20 4.34 -0.02
C ASN A 279 19.10 3.24 0.61
N THR A 280 18.59 2.50 1.57
CA THR A 280 19.27 1.34 2.19
C THR A 280 19.04 0.04 1.41
N PHE A 281 18.17 0.05 0.40
CA PHE A 281 18.02 -1.06 -0.55
C PHE A 281 19.09 -0.90 -1.64
N THR A 282 20.31 -1.34 -1.35
CA THR A 282 21.47 -1.17 -2.25
C THR A 282 21.55 -2.32 -3.26
N LYS A 283 22.03 -2.01 -4.47
CA LYS A 283 22.42 -3.04 -5.44
C LYS A 283 23.57 -3.86 -4.86
N SER A 284 23.65 -5.16 -5.23
CA SER A 284 24.79 -5.98 -4.88
C SER A 284 26.05 -5.58 -5.67
N ASP A 285 27.19 -5.73 -5.03
CA ASP A 285 28.50 -5.60 -5.67
C ASP A 285 29.01 -6.94 -6.25
N ASP A 286 28.25 -8.03 -6.09
CA ASP A 286 28.58 -9.35 -6.64
C ASP A 286 28.35 -9.33 -8.16
N ASN A 287 29.44 -9.55 -8.92
CA ASN A 287 29.42 -9.56 -10.39
C ASN A 287 29.15 -10.97 -10.97
N ASN A 288 28.88 -11.97 -10.13
CA ASN A 288 28.67 -13.35 -10.60
C ASN A 288 27.25 -13.62 -11.10
N PHE A 289 26.35 -12.63 -11.07
CA PHE A 289 24.99 -12.77 -11.57
C PHE A 289 24.91 -12.62 -13.09
N THR A 290 24.17 -13.52 -13.72
CA THR A 290 23.85 -13.48 -15.15
C THR A 290 22.43 -13.01 -15.38
N SER A 291 22.27 -11.94 -16.16
CA SER A 291 20.95 -11.48 -16.62
C SER A 291 20.55 -12.22 -17.90
N VAL A 292 19.45 -12.94 -17.84
CA VAL A 292 18.84 -13.64 -18.98
C VAL A 292 17.66 -12.81 -19.48
N TYR A 293 17.74 -12.34 -20.71
CA TYR A 293 16.71 -11.48 -21.30
C TYR A 293 15.70 -12.27 -22.10
N PHE A 294 14.42 -11.87 -22.02
CA PHE A 294 13.34 -12.45 -22.80
C PHE A 294 12.40 -11.37 -23.35
N ASP A 295 11.92 -11.59 -24.57
CA ASP A 295 10.97 -10.69 -25.24
C ASP A 295 9.54 -11.19 -25.08
N MET A 296 8.76 -10.55 -24.18
CA MET A 296 7.34 -10.83 -23.98
C MET A 296 6.48 -9.66 -24.47
N PRO A 297 5.42 -9.90 -25.26
CA PRO A 297 4.49 -8.85 -25.67
C PRO A 297 3.81 -8.21 -24.45
N LEU A 298 3.78 -6.87 -24.42
CA LEU A 298 3.07 -6.14 -23.38
C LEU A 298 1.56 -6.24 -23.59
N LYS A 299 0.90 -7.10 -22.84
CA LYS A 299 -0.57 -7.28 -22.87
C LYS A 299 -1.24 -6.40 -21.82
N HIS A 300 -2.47 -6.00 -22.09
CA HIS A 300 -3.30 -5.37 -21.06
C HIS A 300 -3.71 -6.42 -20.02
N THR A 301 -3.28 -6.24 -18.77
CA THR A 301 -3.68 -7.12 -17.67
C THR A 301 -5.09 -6.76 -17.20
N LYS A 302 -6.05 -7.69 -17.36
CA LYS A 302 -7.37 -7.52 -16.74
C LYS A 302 -7.22 -7.77 -15.25
N LEU A 303 -7.24 -6.70 -14.47
CA LEU A 303 -7.08 -6.79 -13.02
C LEU A 303 -8.25 -7.50 -12.37
N THR A 304 -7.94 -8.49 -11.54
CA THR A 304 -8.87 -9.13 -10.61
C THR A 304 -8.71 -8.58 -9.19
N ARG A 305 -7.56 -7.95 -8.90
CA ARG A 305 -7.24 -7.30 -7.64
C ARG A 305 -8.21 -6.14 -7.36
N GLU A 306 -8.70 -6.07 -6.14
CA GLU A 306 -9.54 -4.96 -5.66
C GLU A 306 -8.68 -3.89 -5.00
N PHE A 307 -9.14 -2.63 -5.09
CA PHE A 307 -8.50 -1.47 -4.47
C PHE A 307 -9.53 -0.77 -3.60
N SER A 308 -9.19 -0.54 -2.33
CA SER A 308 -10.08 0.14 -1.39
C SER A 308 -10.41 1.55 -1.86
N GLN A 309 -11.67 1.96 -1.78
CA GLN A 309 -12.09 3.37 -1.98
C GLN A 309 -11.53 4.29 -0.89
N THR A 310 -11.24 3.74 0.28
CA THR A 310 -10.72 4.44 1.45
C THR A 310 -9.37 3.83 1.86
N PRO A 311 -8.28 4.09 1.12
CA PRO A 311 -7.01 3.38 1.29
C PRO A 311 -6.29 3.70 2.62
N PHE A 312 -6.67 4.75 3.32
CA PHE A 312 -6.17 5.09 4.65
C PHE A 312 -6.85 4.33 5.79
N ILE A 313 -7.93 3.60 5.49
CA ILE A 313 -8.77 2.95 6.48
C ILE A 313 -8.64 1.43 6.34
N PRO A 314 -8.37 0.69 7.44
CA PRO A 314 -8.36 -0.77 7.41
C PRO A 314 -9.71 -1.34 6.97
N SER A 315 -9.68 -2.40 6.17
CA SER A 315 -10.90 -3.09 5.71
C SER A 315 -11.55 -3.97 6.78
N ASN A 316 -10.78 -4.40 7.78
CA ASN A 316 -11.25 -5.24 8.88
C ASN A 316 -11.71 -4.38 10.06
N LYS A 317 -12.92 -4.63 10.55
CA LYS A 317 -13.54 -3.83 11.63
C LYS A 317 -12.80 -3.95 12.96
N SER A 318 -12.30 -5.14 13.33
CA SER A 318 -11.52 -5.33 14.56
C SER A 318 -10.20 -4.55 14.55
N ASP A 319 -9.56 -4.48 13.37
CA ASP A 319 -8.32 -3.73 13.21
C ASP A 319 -8.59 -2.22 13.17
N LEU A 320 -9.81 -1.80 12.81
CA LEU A 320 -10.20 -0.39 12.74
C LEU A 320 -10.22 0.25 14.12
N ASP A 321 -10.86 -0.37 15.13
CA ASP A 321 -10.94 0.17 16.48
C ASP A 321 -9.56 0.29 17.12
N ALA A 322 -8.74 -0.77 17.06
CA ALA A 322 -7.35 -0.74 17.54
C ALA A 322 -6.51 0.33 16.82
N ARG A 323 -6.76 0.53 15.54
CA ARG A 323 -6.06 1.53 14.74
C ARG A 323 -6.51 2.95 15.09
N CYS A 324 -7.78 3.17 15.37
CA CYS A 324 -8.30 4.48 15.80
C CYS A 324 -7.70 4.87 17.16
N GLU A 325 -7.66 3.95 18.11
CA GLU A 325 -7.02 4.16 19.41
C GLU A 325 -5.53 4.50 19.25
N GLU A 326 -4.79 3.73 18.45
CA GLU A 326 -3.38 3.96 18.17
C GLU A 326 -3.14 5.36 17.57
N ILE A 327 -3.97 5.78 16.60
CA ILE A 327 -3.86 7.08 15.93
C ILE A 327 -4.10 8.22 16.92
N ILE A 328 -5.19 8.20 17.69
CA ILE A 328 -5.50 9.24 18.69
C ILE A 328 -4.38 9.31 19.74
N THR A 329 -3.88 8.15 20.17
CA THR A 329 -2.77 8.07 21.13
C THR A 329 -1.49 8.70 20.56
N MET A 330 -1.14 8.43 19.30
CA MET A 330 0.02 9.05 18.64
C MET A 330 -0.12 10.58 18.55
N GLN A 331 -1.31 11.08 18.13
CA GLN A 331 -1.58 12.50 18.05
C GLN A 331 -1.47 13.17 19.43
N ALA A 332 -2.10 12.58 20.44
CA ALA A 332 -2.10 13.07 21.82
C ALA A 332 -0.69 13.05 22.44
N THR A 333 0.07 11.97 22.23
CA THR A 333 1.46 11.87 22.70
C THR A 333 2.35 12.95 22.06
N GLY A 334 2.16 13.23 20.77
CA GLY A 334 2.89 14.31 20.08
C GLY A 334 2.62 15.68 20.73
N LEU A 335 1.36 16.00 21.00
CA LEU A 335 0.97 17.24 21.68
C LEU A 335 1.45 17.27 23.14
N ALA A 336 1.26 16.19 23.88
CA ALA A 336 1.70 16.08 25.27
C ALA A 336 3.21 16.29 25.41
N THR A 337 3.99 15.69 24.51
CA THR A 337 5.45 15.89 24.48
C THR A 337 5.83 17.35 24.23
N ARG A 338 5.11 18.04 23.31
CA ARG A 338 5.34 19.47 23.04
C ARG A 338 5.03 20.33 24.25
N LEU A 339 3.90 20.10 24.92
CA LEU A 339 3.49 20.82 26.13
C LEU A 339 4.49 20.60 27.29
N ALA A 340 4.85 19.34 27.54
CA ALA A 340 5.83 18.99 28.56
C ALA A 340 7.21 19.64 28.31
N HIS A 341 7.69 19.63 27.05
CA HIS A 341 8.97 20.22 26.69
C HIS A 341 9.00 21.75 26.90
N THR A 342 7.91 22.44 26.55
CA THR A 342 7.83 23.90 26.67
C THR A 342 7.47 24.38 28.10
N GLY A 343 6.96 23.48 28.94
CA GLY A 343 6.40 23.80 30.25
C GLY A 343 5.06 24.55 30.18
N ILE A 344 4.47 24.68 28.99
CA ILE A 344 3.18 25.33 28.76
C ILE A 344 2.05 24.40 29.22
N GLN A 345 1.10 24.96 29.98
CA GLN A 345 -0.03 24.20 30.53
C GLN A 345 -1.38 24.61 29.94
N ASN A 346 -1.41 25.49 28.94
CA ASN A 346 -2.63 25.94 28.28
C ASN A 346 -2.59 25.63 26.78
N ALA A 347 -3.72 25.27 26.22
CA ALA A 347 -3.94 25.18 24.79
C ALA A 347 -5.08 26.11 24.36
N VAL A 348 -4.94 26.76 23.21
CA VAL A 348 -5.98 27.59 22.60
C VAL A 348 -6.42 26.97 21.31
N LEU A 349 -7.70 26.71 21.16
CA LEU A 349 -8.30 25.98 20.03
C LEU A 349 -9.52 26.72 19.48
N GLY A 350 -9.50 27.03 18.17
CA GLY A 350 -10.70 27.48 17.47
C GLY A 350 -11.69 26.31 17.31
N LEU A 351 -12.82 26.38 17.99
CA LEU A 351 -13.83 25.33 17.96
C LEU A 351 -15.05 25.80 17.14
N SER A 352 -15.11 25.35 15.88
CA SER A 352 -16.23 25.69 14.99
C SER A 352 -17.47 24.82 15.21
N GLY A 353 -17.33 23.66 15.82
CA GLY A 353 -18.35 22.62 15.86
C GLY A 353 -18.37 21.70 14.63
N GLY A 354 -17.38 21.82 13.73
CA GLY A 354 -17.15 20.92 12.61
C GLY A 354 -16.18 19.78 12.97
N LEU A 355 -16.04 18.80 12.05
CA LEU A 355 -15.28 17.56 12.25
C LEU A 355 -13.82 17.78 12.66
N ASP A 356 -13.10 18.69 11.99
CA ASP A 356 -11.66 18.86 12.19
C ASP A 356 -11.33 19.48 13.54
N SER A 357 -12.09 20.52 13.92
CA SER A 357 -11.95 21.16 15.24
C SER A 357 -12.38 20.21 16.38
N THR A 358 -13.36 19.35 16.12
CA THR A 358 -13.79 18.31 17.06
C THR A 358 -12.69 17.28 17.28
N LEU A 359 -12.06 16.75 16.23
CA LEU A 359 -10.93 15.83 16.38
C LEU A 359 -9.76 16.49 17.09
N ALA A 360 -9.46 17.76 16.78
CA ALA A 360 -8.39 18.48 17.49
C ALA A 360 -8.71 18.66 18.99
N LEU A 361 -9.97 18.88 19.35
CA LEU A 361 -10.40 18.91 20.75
C LEU A 361 -10.23 17.54 21.44
N ILE A 362 -10.64 16.45 20.78
CA ILE A 362 -10.44 15.08 21.27
C ILE A 362 -8.96 14.84 21.59
N VAL A 363 -8.08 15.16 20.66
CA VAL A 363 -6.61 15.02 20.84
C VAL A 363 -6.09 15.89 21.99
N CYS A 364 -6.58 17.13 22.14
CA CYS A 364 -6.22 18.00 23.26
C CYS A 364 -6.63 17.39 24.61
N VAL A 365 -7.84 16.88 24.72
CA VAL A 365 -8.35 16.25 25.95
C VAL A 365 -7.49 15.05 26.33
N HIS A 366 -7.22 14.14 25.38
CA HIS A 366 -6.35 12.99 25.64
C HIS A 366 -4.93 13.41 26.05
N ALA A 367 -4.35 14.45 25.41
CA ALA A 367 -3.01 14.93 25.76
C ALA A 367 -2.96 15.55 27.17
N PHE A 368 -3.99 16.30 27.56
CA PHE A 368 -4.07 16.91 28.89
C PHE A 368 -4.29 15.86 29.97
N ASP A 369 -5.14 14.87 29.72
CA ASP A 369 -5.33 13.73 30.63
C ASP A 369 -4.04 12.94 30.83
N MET A 370 -3.25 12.69 29.77
CA MET A 370 -1.94 12.03 29.85
C MET A 370 -0.96 12.79 30.76
N LEU A 371 -1.02 14.13 30.77
CA LEU A 371 -0.13 14.97 31.56
C LEU A 371 -0.69 15.27 32.97
N GLY A 372 -1.94 14.89 33.26
CA GLY A 372 -2.61 15.26 34.50
C GLY A 372 -2.89 16.77 34.64
N ILE A 373 -3.00 17.48 33.50
CA ILE A 373 -3.32 18.90 33.44
C ILE A 373 -4.86 19.06 33.43
N ASP A 374 -5.39 20.02 34.19
CA ASP A 374 -6.83 20.28 34.21
C ASP A 374 -7.35 20.63 32.80
N ARG A 375 -8.38 19.97 32.35
CA ARG A 375 -9.06 20.23 31.08
C ARG A 375 -9.54 21.67 30.91
N LYS A 376 -9.77 22.40 32.02
CA LYS A 376 -10.09 23.82 32.01
C LYS A 376 -8.99 24.70 31.38
N ASN A 377 -7.80 24.19 31.29
CA ASN A 377 -6.69 24.86 30.60
C ASN A 377 -6.70 24.67 29.07
N ILE A 378 -7.68 23.93 28.55
CA ILE A 378 -8.01 23.91 27.11
C ILE A 378 -9.04 25.02 26.87
N HIS A 379 -8.57 26.13 26.29
CA HIS A 379 -9.38 27.30 25.97
C HIS A 379 -9.96 27.15 24.57
N THR A 380 -11.20 26.73 24.46
CA THR A 380 -11.91 26.61 23.19
C THR A 380 -12.65 27.92 22.87
N VAL A 381 -12.50 28.38 21.64
CA VAL A 381 -13.04 29.66 21.20
C VAL A 381 -13.91 29.48 19.96
N THR A 382 -15.18 29.82 20.02
CA THR A 382 -16.00 29.98 18.84
C THR A 382 -16.04 31.44 18.41
N MET A 383 -15.89 31.68 17.11
CA MET A 383 -15.77 33.03 16.57
C MET A 383 -16.80 33.24 15.43
N PRO A 384 -18.10 33.42 15.80
CA PRO A 384 -19.13 33.61 14.81
C PRO A 384 -18.92 34.88 13.98
N CYS A 385 -19.18 34.75 12.67
CA CYS A 385 -19.21 35.81 11.70
C CYS A 385 -20.41 35.63 10.74
N PHE A 386 -20.31 36.08 9.50
CA PHE A 386 -21.41 36.10 8.53
C PHE A 386 -21.94 34.70 8.15
N GLY A 387 -21.09 33.67 8.14
CA GLY A 387 -21.42 32.31 7.69
C GLY A 387 -21.75 31.31 8.79
N THR A 388 -21.59 31.65 10.07
CA THR A 388 -21.75 30.71 11.17
C THR A 388 -23.23 30.35 11.39
N THR A 389 -23.55 29.04 11.42
CA THR A 389 -24.89 28.56 11.66
C THR A 389 -25.20 28.37 13.14
N LYS A 390 -26.50 28.34 13.51
CA LYS A 390 -26.89 28.05 14.91
C LYS A 390 -26.50 26.66 15.33
N ARG A 391 -26.56 25.66 14.42
CA ARG A 391 -26.25 24.24 14.71
C ARG A 391 -24.78 24.07 15.09
N THR A 392 -23.87 24.58 14.29
CA THR A 392 -22.44 24.45 14.53
C THR A 392 -22.00 25.18 15.80
N LYS A 393 -22.53 26.38 16.04
CA LYS A 393 -22.29 27.11 17.29
C LYS A 393 -22.80 26.34 18.51
N SER A 394 -23.98 25.73 18.43
CA SER A 394 -24.53 24.89 19.51
C SER A 394 -23.64 23.67 19.74
N ASN A 395 -23.18 22.99 18.69
CA ASN A 395 -22.28 21.84 18.80
C ASN A 395 -20.96 22.22 19.47
N ALA A 396 -20.36 23.35 19.13
CA ALA A 396 -19.12 23.82 19.75
C ALA A 396 -19.30 24.00 21.27
N GLN A 397 -20.38 24.65 21.70
CA GLN A 397 -20.66 24.83 23.11
C GLN A 397 -20.91 23.50 23.85
N LEU A 398 -21.76 22.63 23.29
CA LEU A 398 -22.09 21.34 23.90
C LEU A 398 -20.87 20.42 24.01
N LEU A 399 -19.97 20.43 23.01
CA LEU A 399 -18.69 19.70 23.05
C LEU A 399 -17.81 20.21 24.18
N ALA A 400 -17.65 21.53 24.30
CA ALA A 400 -16.83 22.14 25.33
C ALA A 400 -17.36 21.83 26.75
N GLU A 401 -18.68 21.91 26.96
CA GLU A 401 -19.33 21.57 28.21
C GLU A 401 -19.18 20.08 28.53
N ALA A 402 -19.40 19.18 27.57
CA ALA A 402 -19.33 17.74 27.74
C ALA A 402 -17.92 17.24 28.06
N TYR A 403 -16.88 17.83 27.45
CA TYR A 403 -15.47 17.53 27.77
C TYR A 403 -14.97 18.25 29.03
N GLY A 404 -15.72 19.23 29.55
CA GLY A 404 -15.34 20.00 30.73
C GLY A 404 -14.23 21.02 30.48
N VAL A 405 -14.04 21.47 29.25
CA VAL A 405 -13.04 22.49 28.85
C VAL A 405 -13.55 23.92 29.02
N SER A 406 -12.69 24.92 28.90
CA SER A 406 -13.10 26.33 28.91
C SER A 406 -13.64 26.73 27.53
N PHE A 407 -14.71 27.55 27.51
CA PHE A 407 -15.37 27.98 26.28
C PHE A 407 -15.60 29.49 26.25
N GLU A 408 -15.24 30.13 25.14
CA GLU A 408 -15.47 31.53 24.87
C GLU A 408 -16.19 31.73 23.53
N ASP A 409 -17.15 32.67 23.50
CA ASP A 409 -17.86 33.10 22.29
C ASP A 409 -17.47 34.54 21.94
N ILE A 410 -16.66 34.69 20.90
CA ILE A 410 -16.13 35.99 20.46
C ILE A 410 -16.66 36.33 19.08
N ASN A 411 -17.68 37.20 19.02
CA ASN A 411 -18.24 37.67 17.74
C ASN A 411 -17.29 38.62 17.02
N ILE A 412 -16.76 38.21 15.87
CA ILE A 412 -15.76 38.94 15.08
C ILE A 412 -16.35 39.88 14.01
N THR A 413 -17.67 39.94 13.85
CA THR A 413 -18.34 40.68 12.75
C THR A 413 -17.93 42.16 12.71
N LYS A 414 -17.77 42.81 13.89
CA LYS A 414 -17.37 44.22 13.94
C LYS A 414 -15.93 44.45 13.48
N ALA A 415 -15.03 43.59 13.88
CA ALA A 415 -13.61 43.65 13.50
C ALA A 415 -13.45 43.44 12.00
N VAL A 416 -14.12 42.43 11.44
CA VAL A 416 -14.09 42.15 9.99
C VAL A 416 -14.71 43.30 9.18
N ARG A 417 -15.82 43.91 9.63
CA ARG A 417 -16.38 45.09 8.97
C ARG A 417 -15.45 46.30 9.01
N GLN A 418 -14.76 46.55 10.14
CA GLN A 418 -13.74 47.59 10.21
C GLN A 418 -12.61 47.31 9.23
N HIS A 419 -12.15 46.07 9.15
CA HIS A 419 -11.11 45.67 8.21
C HIS A 419 -11.58 45.87 6.74
N PHE A 420 -12.82 45.53 6.40
CA PHE A 420 -13.37 45.81 5.07
C PHE A 420 -13.36 47.30 4.74
N ALA A 421 -13.76 48.14 5.69
CA ALA A 421 -13.70 49.58 5.53
C ALA A 421 -12.28 50.11 5.30
N ASP A 422 -11.30 49.61 6.06
CA ASP A 422 -9.88 50.01 5.98
C ASP A 422 -9.23 49.66 4.64
N ILE A 423 -9.65 48.51 4.01
CA ILE A 423 -9.14 48.08 2.69
C ILE A 423 -10.07 48.46 1.52
N ASN A 424 -11.14 49.25 1.78
CA ASN A 424 -12.17 49.64 0.80
C ASN A 424 -12.82 48.44 0.10
N HIS A 425 -13.11 47.35 0.83
CA HIS A 425 -13.82 46.17 0.33
C HIS A 425 -15.33 46.33 0.55
N ASP A 426 -16.13 46.10 -0.49
CA ASP A 426 -17.58 46.09 -0.40
C ASP A 426 -18.08 44.77 0.20
N GLU A 427 -18.76 44.82 1.36
CA GLU A 427 -19.31 43.64 2.07
C GLU A 427 -20.28 42.82 1.19
N SER A 428 -20.92 43.46 0.17
CA SER A 428 -21.82 42.75 -0.75
C SER A 428 -21.08 41.82 -1.74
N VAL A 429 -19.75 41.99 -1.91
CA VAL A 429 -18.92 41.20 -2.81
C VAL A 429 -18.29 40.02 -2.05
N THR A 430 -18.95 38.87 -2.08
CA THR A 430 -18.57 37.65 -1.39
C THR A 430 -17.49 36.86 -2.15
N ASN A 431 -16.34 37.49 -2.37
CA ASN A 431 -15.19 36.91 -3.06
C ASN A 431 -14.14 36.36 -2.05
N ILE A 432 -12.98 35.92 -2.57
CA ILE A 432 -11.89 35.38 -1.76
C ILE A 432 -11.36 36.36 -0.69
N THR A 433 -11.45 37.70 -0.90
CA THR A 433 -11.11 38.72 0.10
C THR A 433 -12.07 38.65 1.28
N TYR A 434 -13.37 38.52 0.99
CA TYR A 434 -14.42 38.39 1.98
C TYR A 434 -14.20 37.16 2.88
N GLU A 435 -13.88 36.02 2.28
CA GLU A 435 -13.64 34.76 3.01
C GLU A 435 -12.34 34.82 3.83
N ASN A 436 -11.24 35.21 3.17
CA ASN A 436 -9.91 35.20 3.80
C ASN A 436 -9.77 36.21 4.95
N SER A 437 -10.46 37.34 4.90
CA SER A 437 -10.45 38.32 5.98
C SER A 437 -11.03 37.73 7.28
N GLN A 438 -12.12 36.99 7.19
CA GLN A 438 -12.72 36.31 8.34
C GLN A 438 -11.79 35.23 8.92
N ALA A 439 -11.15 34.42 8.06
CA ALA A 439 -10.25 33.37 8.49
C ALA A 439 -9.01 33.95 9.20
N ARG A 440 -8.43 35.07 8.69
CA ARG A 440 -7.29 35.73 9.32
C ARG A 440 -7.63 36.39 10.65
N GLU A 441 -8.80 37.02 10.74
CA GLU A 441 -9.28 37.60 12.00
C GLU A 441 -9.41 36.52 13.09
N ARG A 442 -9.96 35.34 12.78
CA ARG A 442 -10.01 34.21 13.70
C ARG A 442 -8.62 33.81 14.15
N THR A 443 -7.67 33.69 13.25
CA THR A 443 -6.29 33.29 13.57
C THR A 443 -5.59 34.34 14.44
N GLN A 444 -5.78 35.63 14.16
CA GLN A 444 -5.21 36.71 14.97
C GLN A 444 -5.70 36.61 16.43
N ILE A 445 -6.99 36.46 16.64
CA ILE A 445 -7.58 36.31 17.99
C ILE A 445 -7.01 35.08 18.71
N LEU A 446 -6.90 33.94 18.04
CA LEU A 446 -6.34 32.72 18.66
C LEU A 446 -4.87 32.94 19.08
N MET A 447 -4.06 33.61 18.25
CA MET A 447 -2.66 33.91 18.56
C MET A 447 -2.53 34.88 19.75
N ASP A 448 -3.37 35.91 19.81
CA ASP A 448 -3.36 36.87 20.91
C ASP A 448 -3.87 36.24 22.22
N LEU A 449 -4.88 35.39 22.16
CA LEU A 449 -5.35 34.62 23.31
C LEU A 449 -4.28 33.65 23.81
N SER A 450 -3.52 33.04 22.91
CA SER A 450 -2.40 32.17 23.34
C SER A 450 -1.34 32.94 24.12
N ASN A 451 -1.03 34.17 23.73
CA ASN A 451 -0.16 35.06 24.49
C ASN A 451 -0.76 35.41 25.86
N LYS A 452 -2.05 35.76 25.87
CA LYS A 452 -2.78 36.12 27.09
C LYS A 452 -2.79 34.98 28.12
N TYR A 453 -2.99 33.73 27.67
CA TYR A 453 -3.08 32.54 28.55
C TYR A 453 -1.76 31.81 28.71
N ASN A 454 -0.67 32.29 28.10
CA ASN A 454 0.60 31.57 28.02
C ASN A 454 0.39 30.13 27.50
N GLY A 455 -0.25 30.02 26.34
CA GLY A 455 -0.70 28.75 25.76
C GLY A 455 -0.15 28.49 24.35
N LEU A 456 -0.46 27.34 23.80
CA LEU A 456 -0.18 26.99 22.41
C LEU A 456 -1.47 27.03 21.57
N VAL A 457 -1.41 27.66 20.39
CA VAL A 457 -2.49 27.53 19.38
C VAL A 457 -2.41 26.18 18.72
N ILE A 458 -3.50 25.40 18.81
CA ILE A 458 -3.61 24.07 18.22
C ILE A 458 -4.30 24.16 16.86
N GLY A 459 -3.62 23.64 15.82
CA GLY A 459 -4.11 23.61 14.45
C GLY A 459 -5.10 22.48 14.21
N THR A 460 -6.15 22.79 13.47
CA THR A 460 -7.25 21.87 13.17
C THR A 460 -7.21 21.32 11.74
N GLY A 461 -6.47 21.96 10.81
CA GLY A 461 -6.41 21.59 9.40
C GLY A 461 -5.93 20.17 9.18
N ASP A 462 -6.58 19.44 8.29
CA ASP A 462 -6.30 18.04 7.98
C ASP A 462 -5.42 17.85 6.72
N LEU A 463 -5.01 16.63 6.48
CA LEU A 463 -4.12 16.27 5.36
C LEU A 463 -4.76 16.53 3.99
N SER A 464 -6.06 16.32 3.83
CA SER A 464 -6.78 16.49 2.55
C SER A 464 -6.90 17.96 2.18
N GLU A 465 -7.19 18.81 3.16
CA GLU A 465 -7.20 20.27 2.99
C GLU A 465 -5.82 20.79 2.60
N LEU A 466 -4.77 20.28 3.24
CA LEU A 466 -3.39 20.62 2.91
C LEU A 466 -3.00 20.17 1.50
N ALA A 467 -3.46 18.99 1.05
CA ALA A 467 -3.21 18.50 -0.30
C ALA A 467 -3.84 19.41 -1.36
N LEU A 468 -5.09 19.83 -1.14
CA LEU A 468 -5.83 20.72 -2.03
C LEU A 468 -5.45 22.20 -1.87
N GLY A 469 -4.70 22.55 -0.82
CA GLY A 469 -4.50 23.94 -0.41
C GLY A 469 -5.81 24.65 -0.08
N TRP A 470 -6.80 23.92 0.45
CA TRP A 470 -8.10 24.42 0.87
C TRP A 470 -8.02 25.00 2.27
N ALA A 471 -7.27 26.07 2.39
CA ALA A 471 -7.07 26.84 3.60
C ALA A 471 -6.64 28.25 3.24
N THR A 472 -6.92 29.22 4.09
CA THR A 472 -6.47 30.60 3.92
C THR A 472 -4.99 30.71 4.33
N TYR A 473 -4.13 31.15 3.39
CA TYR A 473 -2.73 31.42 3.69
C TYR A 473 -2.59 32.48 4.79
N ASN A 474 -1.77 32.20 5.79
CA ASN A 474 -1.62 33.00 7.00
C ASN A 474 -2.95 33.25 7.74
N GLY A 475 -3.82 32.24 7.69
CA GLY A 475 -5.09 32.17 8.40
C GLY A 475 -5.21 30.80 9.09
N ASP A 476 -6.27 30.08 8.81
CA ASP A 476 -6.60 28.78 9.41
C ASP A 476 -5.57 27.68 9.17
N HIS A 477 -4.66 27.82 8.20
CA HIS A 477 -3.56 26.89 8.00
C HIS A 477 -2.40 27.07 9.00
N MET A 478 -2.38 28.18 9.78
CA MET A 478 -1.32 28.50 10.72
C MET A 478 -1.71 28.14 12.15
N SER A 479 -0.74 27.58 12.87
CA SER A 479 -0.86 27.25 14.29
C SER A 479 0.53 27.06 14.90
N MET A 480 0.61 26.83 16.20
CA MET A 480 1.86 26.53 16.88
C MET A 480 2.14 25.01 16.92
N TYR A 481 1.09 24.20 16.85
CA TYR A 481 1.18 22.74 16.70
C TYR A 481 -0.08 22.19 16.01
N ALA A 482 0.08 21.49 14.89
CA ALA A 482 -1.02 21.01 14.06
C ALA A 482 -1.27 19.50 14.30
N VAL A 483 -2.25 19.16 15.12
CA VAL A 483 -2.50 17.77 15.53
C VAL A 483 -3.07 16.88 14.43
N ASN A 484 -3.81 17.44 13.46
CA ASN A 484 -4.47 16.70 12.38
C ASN A 484 -3.68 16.69 11.06
N VAL A 485 -2.48 17.25 11.01
CA VAL A 485 -1.70 17.52 9.79
C VAL A 485 -1.44 16.28 8.91
N SER A 486 -1.48 15.08 9.46
CA SER A 486 -1.31 13.82 8.71
C SER A 486 -2.56 12.93 8.69
N ILE A 487 -3.71 13.45 9.08
CA ILE A 487 -4.98 12.72 9.09
C ILE A 487 -5.84 13.15 7.89
N PRO A 488 -6.15 12.27 6.92
CA PRO A 488 -7.03 12.62 5.81
C PRO A 488 -8.48 12.76 6.25
N LYS A 489 -9.26 13.57 5.53
CA LYS A 489 -10.66 13.91 5.86
C LYS A 489 -11.54 12.66 6.05
N THR A 490 -11.35 11.65 5.22
CA THR A 490 -12.08 10.38 5.38
C THR A 490 -11.78 9.70 6.71
N LEU A 491 -10.54 9.76 7.20
CA LEU A 491 -10.14 9.16 8.47
C LEU A 491 -10.61 10.01 9.68
N VAL A 492 -10.68 11.34 9.56
CA VAL A 492 -11.24 12.23 10.61
C VAL A 492 -12.63 11.76 11.03
N ARG A 493 -13.50 11.40 10.08
CA ARG A 493 -14.84 10.87 10.36
C ARG A 493 -14.80 9.58 11.18
N TYR A 494 -13.90 8.66 10.85
CA TYR A 494 -13.77 7.38 11.57
C TYR A 494 -13.25 7.56 12.99
N LEU A 495 -12.28 8.45 13.19
CA LEU A 495 -11.76 8.77 14.52
C LEU A 495 -12.82 9.42 15.41
N THR A 496 -13.59 10.36 14.86
CA THR A 496 -14.71 10.99 15.59
C THR A 496 -15.83 9.97 15.88
N ALA A 497 -16.11 9.05 14.96
CA ALA A 497 -17.08 7.99 15.17
C ALA A 497 -16.62 6.97 16.23
N TYR A 498 -15.32 6.65 16.26
CA TYR A 498 -14.72 5.81 17.31
C TYR A 498 -14.91 6.45 18.70
N GLU A 499 -14.59 7.75 18.83
CA GLU A 499 -14.80 8.48 20.09
C GLU A 499 -16.27 8.50 20.50
N ALA A 500 -17.20 8.72 19.55
CA ALA A 500 -18.64 8.68 19.84
C ALA A 500 -19.12 7.30 20.33
N GLN A 501 -18.53 6.20 19.82
CA GLN A 501 -18.87 4.84 20.24
C GLN A 501 -18.41 4.54 21.68
N HIS A 502 -17.30 5.14 22.11
CA HIS A 502 -16.72 4.98 23.44
C HIS A 502 -17.18 6.06 24.44
N SER A 503 -18.05 6.97 24.01
CA SER A 503 -18.64 8.02 24.83
C SER A 503 -20.10 7.70 25.21
N GLU A 504 -20.59 8.35 26.25
CA GLU A 504 -21.96 8.22 26.73
C GLU A 504 -22.67 9.59 26.89
N GLY A 505 -23.97 9.57 27.07
CA GLY A 505 -24.77 10.74 27.37
C GLY A 505 -24.73 11.84 26.32
N VAL A 506 -24.54 13.09 26.75
CA VAL A 506 -24.53 14.29 25.90
C VAL A 506 -23.36 14.26 24.92
N LEU A 507 -22.18 13.81 25.36
CA LEU A 507 -20.99 13.74 24.51
C LEU A 507 -21.22 12.86 23.28
N LYS A 508 -21.75 11.66 23.47
CA LYS A 508 -22.11 10.77 22.36
C LYS A 508 -23.07 11.43 21.39
N THR A 509 -24.11 12.09 21.91
CA THR A 509 -25.15 12.71 21.07
C THR A 509 -24.58 13.82 20.22
N VAL A 510 -23.75 14.71 20.79
CA VAL A 510 -23.18 15.83 20.04
C VAL A 510 -22.12 15.37 19.04
N LEU A 511 -21.31 14.35 19.35
CA LEU A 511 -20.36 13.77 18.39
C LEU A 511 -21.07 13.16 17.19
N LEU A 512 -22.22 12.51 17.39
CA LEU A 512 -23.03 11.98 16.28
C LEU A 512 -23.65 13.11 15.44
N ASP A 513 -24.07 14.23 16.06
CA ASP A 513 -24.58 15.39 15.31
C ASP A 513 -23.48 16.08 14.48
N VAL A 514 -22.25 16.16 15.02
CA VAL A 514 -21.07 16.63 14.26
C VAL A 514 -20.82 15.76 13.05
N LEU A 515 -20.90 14.42 13.18
CA LEU A 515 -20.73 13.47 12.07
C LEU A 515 -21.81 13.64 10.98
N ASP A 516 -23.01 14.06 11.34
CA ASP A 516 -24.13 14.29 10.43
C ASP A 516 -24.12 15.70 9.81
N THR A 517 -23.25 16.59 10.30
CA THR A 517 -23.13 17.96 9.79
C THR A 517 -22.30 17.99 8.49
N PRO A 518 -22.80 18.63 7.40
CA PRO A 518 -22.02 18.78 6.16
C PRO A 518 -20.74 19.57 6.36
N VAL A 519 -19.66 19.16 5.68
CA VAL A 519 -18.38 19.89 5.71
C VAL A 519 -18.51 21.21 4.96
N SER A 520 -18.23 22.32 5.66
CA SER A 520 -18.29 23.68 5.11
C SER A 520 -17.26 24.58 5.80
N PRO A 521 -16.66 25.54 5.09
CA PRO A 521 -15.79 26.54 5.71
C PRO A 521 -16.58 27.60 6.51
N GLU A 522 -17.91 27.66 6.37
CA GLU A 522 -18.81 28.62 7.05
C GLU A 522 -18.36 30.10 6.92
N LEU A 523 -17.86 30.48 5.76
CA LEU A 523 -17.37 31.83 5.47
C LEU A 523 -18.39 32.67 4.66
N LEU A 524 -19.27 32.01 3.90
CA LEU A 524 -20.35 32.67 3.17
C LEU A 524 -21.64 32.68 4.00
N PRO A 525 -22.48 33.74 3.84
CA PRO A 525 -23.76 33.80 4.53
C PRO A 525 -24.61 32.55 4.24
N PRO A 526 -25.40 32.07 5.23
CA PRO A 526 -26.30 30.95 5.01
C PRO A 526 -27.38 31.30 3.96
N ASP A 527 -27.98 30.26 3.40
CA ASP A 527 -29.09 30.43 2.46
C ASP A 527 -30.34 31.04 3.13
N LYS A 528 -31.42 31.28 2.35
CA LYS A 528 -32.67 31.85 2.84
C LYS A 528 -33.36 31.04 3.94
N ASN A 529 -33.00 29.76 4.07
CA ASN A 529 -33.56 28.85 5.08
C ASN A 529 -32.64 28.73 6.33
N GLY A 530 -31.50 29.43 6.34
CA GLY A 530 -30.51 29.34 7.42
C GLY A 530 -29.61 28.12 7.31
N GLU A 531 -29.63 27.42 6.18
CA GLU A 531 -28.79 26.24 5.91
C GLU A 531 -27.43 26.65 5.31
N ILE A 532 -26.46 25.73 5.39
CA ILE A 532 -25.11 25.92 4.83
C ILE A 532 -25.20 26.16 3.32
N ALA A 533 -24.89 27.38 2.88
CA ALA A 533 -24.97 27.78 1.47
C ALA A 533 -23.86 27.16 0.59
N GLN A 534 -22.69 26.89 1.15
CA GLN A 534 -21.53 26.36 0.45
C GLN A 534 -21.04 25.08 1.08
N LYS A 535 -21.25 23.95 0.40
CA LYS A 535 -20.60 22.69 0.77
C LYS A 535 -19.21 22.63 0.12
N THR A 536 -18.21 22.31 0.88
CA THR A 536 -16.82 22.22 0.38
C THR A 536 -16.71 21.27 -0.81
N GLU A 537 -17.36 20.12 -0.74
CA GLU A 537 -17.30 19.11 -1.81
C GLU A 537 -17.93 19.54 -3.14
N ASP A 538 -18.85 20.51 -3.15
CA ASP A 538 -19.41 21.08 -4.38
C ASP A 538 -18.37 21.92 -5.14
N VAL A 539 -17.42 22.50 -4.41
CA VAL A 539 -16.39 23.39 -4.97
C VAL A 539 -15.11 22.63 -5.34
N VAL A 540 -14.62 21.81 -4.44
CA VAL A 540 -13.34 21.11 -4.63
C VAL A 540 -13.49 19.64 -5.06
N GLY A 541 -14.67 19.06 -4.91
CA GLY A 541 -14.96 17.65 -5.19
C GLY A 541 -14.97 16.74 -3.94
N PRO A 542 -15.45 15.50 -4.09
CA PRO A 542 -15.58 14.55 -3.00
C PRO A 542 -14.22 14.22 -2.36
N TYR A 543 -14.12 14.36 -1.04
CA TYR A 543 -12.89 14.07 -0.31
C TYR A 543 -12.44 12.61 -0.45
N GLU A 544 -13.35 11.67 -0.59
CA GLU A 544 -12.96 10.26 -0.80
C GLU A 544 -12.17 10.03 -2.10
N LEU A 545 -12.48 10.79 -3.17
CA LEU A 545 -11.69 10.77 -4.39
C LEU A 545 -10.31 11.42 -4.17
N HIS A 546 -10.27 12.56 -3.48
CA HIS A 546 -9.01 13.26 -3.21
C HIS A 546 -8.07 12.46 -2.30
N ASP A 547 -8.60 11.81 -1.27
CA ASP A 547 -7.83 10.93 -0.38
C ASP A 547 -7.29 9.72 -1.14
N PHE A 548 -8.10 9.13 -2.05
CA PHE A 548 -7.64 8.08 -2.94
C PHE A 548 -6.49 8.57 -3.84
N PHE A 549 -6.64 9.72 -4.49
CA PHE A 549 -5.60 10.28 -5.35
C PHE A 549 -4.33 10.62 -4.57
N LEU A 550 -4.46 11.24 -3.42
CA LEU A 550 -3.37 11.60 -2.53
C LEU A 550 -2.56 10.37 -2.09
N TYR A 551 -3.26 9.30 -1.69
CA TYR A 551 -2.63 8.07 -1.25
C TYR A 551 -1.72 7.48 -2.34
N TYR A 552 -2.25 7.32 -3.54
CA TYR A 552 -1.48 6.71 -4.62
C TYR A 552 -0.40 7.62 -5.19
N LEU A 553 -0.65 8.94 -5.25
CA LEU A 553 0.34 9.90 -5.74
C LEU A 553 1.54 9.99 -4.77
N VAL A 554 1.30 10.21 -3.49
CA VAL A 554 2.38 10.49 -2.53
C VAL A 554 3.00 9.22 -1.99
N ARG A 555 2.19 8.25 -1.56
CA ARG A 555 2.71 7.01 -0.96
C ARG A 555 3.49 6.18 -1.96
N PHE A 556 2.99 6.00 -3.16
CA PHE A 556 3.59 5.13 -4.17
C PHE A 556 4.21 5.86 -5.36
N GLY A 557 3.96 7.14 -5.55
CA GLY A 557 4.45 7.89 -6.71
C GLY A 557 3.80 7.45 -8.01
N PHE A 558 2.52 7.05 -7.98
CA PHE A 558 1.82 6.63 -9.18
C PHE A 558 1.56 7.80 -10.12
N GLU A 559 1.64 7.53 -11.40
CA GLU A 559 1.31 8.46 -12.47
C GLU A 559 -0.21 8.74 -12.51
N PRO A 560 -0.63 9.94 -12.91
CA PRO A 560 -2.05 10.30 -12.94
C PRO A 560 -2.93 9.35 -13.77
N ASN A 561 -2.46 8.87 -14.93
CA ASN A 561 -3.19 7.90 -15.75
C ASN A 561 -3.39 6.55 -15.03
N LYS A 562 -2.38 6.07 -14.28
CA LYS A 562 -2.50 4.89 -13.44
C LYS A 562 -3.49 5.11 -12.29
N ILE A 563 -3.43 6.27 -11.62
CA ILE A 563 -4.38 6.63 -10.56
C ILE A 563 -5.81 6.67 -11.12
N TYR A 564 -6.00 7.27 -12.29
CA TYR A 564 -7.29 7.30 -12.98
C TYR A 564 -7.81 5.90 -13.29
N TYR A 565 -6.95 5.02 -13.82
CA TYR A 565 -7.30 3.62 -14.10
C TYR A 565 -7.78 2.88 -12.84
N LEU A 566 -7.07 3.03 -11.71
CA LEU A 566 -7.45 2.42 -10.44
C LEU A 566 -8.74 3.01 -9.87
N ALA A 567 -8.90 4.33 -9.95
CA ALA A 567 -10.10 5.02 -9.48
C ALA A 567 -11.36 4.58 -10.25
N LYS A 568 -11.27 4.47 -11.59
CA LYS A 568 -12.38 3.91 -12.41
C LYS A 568 -12.83 2.54 -11.94
N LYS A 569 -11.88 1.70 -11.54
CA LYS A 569 -12.18 0.36 -11.02
C LYS A 569 -12.78 0.41 -9.61
N SER A 570 -12.17 1.18 -8.72
CA SER A 570 -12.57 1.24 -7.31
C SER A 570 -13.93 1.90 -7.09
N PHE A 571 -14.22 2.93 -7.88
CA PHE A 571 -15.45 3.73 -7.76
C PHE A 571 -16.50 3.37 -8.83
N ALA A 572 -16.35 2.23 -9.50
CA ALA A 572 -17.34 1.76 -10.48
C ALA A 572 -18.74 1.69 -9.87
N GLY A 573 -19.72 2.28 -10.54
CA GLY A 573 -21.11 2.37 -10.05
C GLY A 573 -21.40 3.52 -9.06
N LYS A 574 -20.36 4.21 -8.55
CA LYS A 574 -20.51 5.37 -7.66
C LYS A 574 -20.26 6.69 -8.39
N TYR A 575 -19.23 6.76 -9.22
CA TYR A 575 -18.89 7.91 -10.04
C TYR A 575 -18.68 7.49 -11.49
N ASP A 576 -19.09 8.31 -12.43
CA ASP A 576 -18.76 8.13 -13.85
C ASP A 576 -17.29 8.53 -14.13
N ASN A 577 -16.77 8.07 -15.26
CA ASN A 577 -15.39 8.30 -15.66
C ASN A 577 -15.05 9.79 -15.85
N ALA A 578 -16.00 10.59 -16.32
CA ALA A 578 -15.80 12.02 -16.55
C ALA A 578 -15.68 12.78 -15.22
N THR A 579 -16.49 12.43 -14.24
CA THR A 579 -16.42 12.96 -12.87
C THR A 579 -15.09 12.63 -12.22
N ILE A 580 -14.64 11.37 -12.30
CA ILE A 580 -13.33 10.96 -11.76
C ILE A 580 -12.19 11.74 -12.43
N LYS A 581 -12.20 11.86 -13.77
CA LYS A 581 -11.16 12.59 -14.53
C LYS A 581 -11.16 14.08 -14.15
N LYS A 582 -12.34 14.71 -14.06
CA LYS A 582 -12.51 16.10 -13.64
C LYS A 582 -11.84 16.37 -12.30
N TRP A 583 -12.15 15.54 -11.29
CA TRP A 583 -11.64 15.77 -9.94
C TRP A 583 -10.17 15.38 -9.77
N LEU A 584 -9.68 14.40 -10.52
CA LEU A 584 -8.24 14.10 -10.56
C LEU A 584 -7.47 15.26 -11.21
N THR A 585 -7.95 15.82 -12.31
CA THR A 585 -7.36 17.02 -12.94
C THR A 585 -7.32 18.20 -11.96
N THR A 586 -8.44 18.43 -11.25
CA THR A 586 -8.53 19.48 -10.21
C THR A 586 -7.54 19.23 -9.09
N PHE A 587 -7.47 17.98 -8.59
CA PHE A 587 -6.54 17.58 -7.55
C PHE A 587 -5.09 17.84 -7.95
N VAL A 588 -4.67 17.36 -9.12
CA VAL A 588 -3.29 17.51 -9.61
C VAL A 588 -2.93 19.00 -9.76
N ARG A 589 -3.80 19.79 -10.37
CA ARG A 589 -3.58 21.25 -10.51
C ARG A 589 -3.41 21.93 -9.15
N ARG A 590 -4.35 21.70 -8.22
CA ARG A 590 -4.30 22.31 -6.89
C ARG A 590 -3.11 21.82 -6.09
N PHE A 591 -2.79 20.53 -6.16
CA PHE A 591 -1.64 19.95 -5.48
C PHE A 591 -0.33 20.66 -5.85
N PHE A 592 -0.16 21.06 -7.10
CA PHE A 592 1.01 21.82 -7.55
C PHE A 592 0.90 23.31 -7.21
N THR A 593 -0.17 23.98 -7.62
CA THR A 593 -0.30 25.44 -7.51
C THR A 593 -0.41 25.93 -6.06
N GLN A 594 -0.82 25.08 -5.13
CA GLN A 594 -0.96 25.41 -3.71
C GLN A 594 0.24 24.98 -2.85
N GLN A 595 1.34 24.53 -3.47
CA GLN A 595 2.52 24.08 -2.74
C GLN A 595 3.11 25.14 -1.81
N PHE A 596 3.06 26.42 -2.18
CA PHE A 596 3.58 27.51 -1.35
C PHE A 596 2.95 27.56 0.05
N LYS A 597 1.71 27.12 0.20
CA LYS A 597 1.04 27.00 1.51
C LYS A 597 1.69 25.92 2.37
N ARG A 598 2.11 24.81 1.75
CA ARG A 598 2.73 23.68 2.46
C ARG A 598 4.19 23.94 2.87
N SER A 599 4.86 24.88 2.23
CA SER A 599 6.25 25.23 2.55
C SER A 599 6.43 25.77 3.96
N CYS A 600 5.38 26.34 4.56
CA CYS A 600 5.41 26.92 5.92
C CYS A 600 4.49 26.19 6.90
N LEU A 601 4.24 24.89 6.70
CA LEU A 601 3.39 24.11 7.61
C LEU A 601 3.93 24.10 9.03
N PRO A 602 3.05 24.28 10.05
CA PRO A 602 3.38 24.06 11.44
C PRO A 602 3.92 22.65 11.71
N ASP A 603 4.60 22.49 12.85
CA ASP A 603 4.94 21.17 13.35
C ASP A 603 3.68 20.38 13.70
N GLY A 604 3.75 19.08 13.51
CA GLY A 604 2.68 18.16 13.86
C GLY A 604 3.13 16.71 13.68
N PRO A 605 2.47 15.73 14.31
CA PRO A 605 2.90 14.36 14.30
C PRO A 605 2.66 13.70 12.93
N LYS A 606 3.62 12.91 12.46
CA LYS A 606 3.38 11.96 11.39
C LYS A 606 2.76 10.71 11.97
N VAL A 607 1.50 10.48 11.66
CA VAL A 607 0.72 9.34 12.16
C VAL A 607 0.58 8.25 11.09
N GLY A 608 0.18 8.63 9.88
CA GLY A 608 -0.05 7.71 8.78
C GLY A 608 1.15 7.52 7.86
N SER A 609 0.95 6.71 6.80
CA SER A 609 1.97 6.44 5.77
C SER A 609 2.23 7.62 4.82
N VAL A 610 1.42 8.69 4.90
CA VAL A 610 1.50 9.90 4.07
C VAL A 610 1.46 11.13 4.96
N THR A 611 2.37 12.07 4.73
CA THR A 611 2.31 13.43 5.25
C THR A 611 2.85 14.41 4.21
N LEU A 612 2.39 15.64 4.25
CA LEU A 612 2.82 16.70 3.31
C LEU A 612 3.78 17.71 3.94
N SER A 613 4.26 17.41 5.15
CA SER A 613 5.29 18.23 5.80
C SER A 613 6.57 18.26 4.98
N PRO A 614 7.14 19.43 4.70
CA PRO A 614 8.43 19.57 3.99
C PRO A 614 9.62 18.99 4.80
N ARG A 615 9.40 18.69 6.07
CA ARG A 615 10.38 18.03 6.95
C ARG A 615 10.27 16.49 6.89
N SER A 616 9.27 15.92 6.18
CA SER A 616 9.01 14.50 6.13
C SER A 616 8.86 13.98 4.68
N ASP A 617 7.68 13.54 4.24
CA ASP A 617 7.50 12.72 3.02
C ASP A 617 7.52 13.52 1.72
N TRP A 618 7.18 14.82 1.76
CA TRP A 618 6.99 15.58 0.54
C TRP A 618 7.75 16.91 0.51
N ARG A 619 8.74 17.00 -0.37
CA ARG A 619 9.51 18.23 -0.64
C ARG A 619 9.36 18.55 -2.13
N MET A 620 8.62 19.61 -2.41
CA MET A 620 8.40 20.08 -3.78
C MET A 620 8.65 21.58 -3.84
N PRO A 621 9.34 22.13 -4.87
CA PRO A 621 9.41 23.56 -5.07
C PRO A 621 8.02 24.15 -5.35
N SER A 622 7.77 25.36 -4.86
CA SER A 622 6.45 26.02 -4.98
C SER A 622 6.12 26.44 -6.41
N ASP A 623 7.11 26.55 -7.26
CA ASP A 623 7.05 26.97 -8.67
C ASP A 623 7.20 25.79 -9.65
N ALA A 624 7.02 24.55 -9.20
CA ALA A 624 7.01 23.39 -10.06
C ALA A 624 5.88 23.43 -11.09
N CYS A 625 6.20 23.15 -12.36
CA CYS A 625 5.23 23.09 -13.42
C CYS A 625 4.43 21.77 -13.40
N VAL A 626 3.12 21.86 -13.55
CA VAL A 626 2.18 20.73 -13.48
C VAL A 626 1.96 20.02 -14.82
N ASN A 627 2.43 20.59 -15.94
CA ASN A 627 2.04 20.18 -17.29
C ASN A 627 2.30 18.68 -17.56
N LEU A 628 3.45 18.15 -17.20
CA LEU A 628 3.76 16.73 -17.41
C LEU A 628 2.75 15.78 -16.76
N TRP A 629 2.25 16.12 -15.58
CA TRP A 629 1.24 15.30 -14.89
C TRP A 629 -0.15 15.40 -15.53
N LEU A 630 -0.49 16.57 -16.11
CA LEU A 630 -1.74 16.75 -16.84
C LEU A 630 -1.68 16.08 -18.21
N GLU A 631 -0.56 16.18 -18.91
CA GLU A 631 -0.31 15.49 -20.19
C GLU A 631 -0.40 13.97 -19.99
N ASN A 632 0.25 13.42 -18.96
CA ASN A 632 0.16 11.99 -18.63
C ASN A 632 -1.28 11.52 -18.36
N LEU A 633 -2.15 12.37 -17.80
CA LEU A 633 -3.55 12.04 -17.59
C LEU A 633 -4.35 11.96 -18.90
N GLU A 634 -3.88 12.59 -19.97
CA GLU A 634 -4.48 12.52 -21.31
C GLU A 634 -3.97 11.33 -22.14
N GLU A 635 -2.89 10.67 -21.72
CA GLU A 635 -2.36 9.45 -22.33
C GLU A 635 -3.24 8.24 -21.96
N ASP A 636 -4.02 7.71 -22.90
CA ASP A 636 -4.84 6.50 -22.72
C ASP A 636 -4.09 5.19 -23.01
#